data_a0fdbb27bc02fda55445ac132e151609
#
_entry.id   a0fdbb27bc02fda55445ac132e151609
#
_cell.length_a   1.000
_cell.length_b   1.000
_cell.length_c   1.000
_cell.angle_alpha   90.00
_cell.angle_beta   90.00
_cell.angle_gamma   90.00
#
_symmetry.space_group_name_H-M   'P 1'
#
loop_
_entity.id
_entity.type
_entity.pdbx_description
1 polymer ?
#
loop_
_entity_poly.entity_id
_entity_poly.type
_entity_poly.pdbx_seq_one_letter_code
_entity_poly.pdbx_strand_id
1 'polypeptide(L)'
;WGLLAGSRVIVFDGVSAIIGLVLSVMSLIAARAASRPETPQYPYGRQSLIPLVVGGQGLARLALIIFALTDSVMVIASGGDEASASSAVMYAAVSTALCLALWWALGGARSTEDLVRTELIGWRNATFLSFGILVGFGVVAVLPDGDARDVAVAYVDPVLMLIIGLAILPTPIRLLRTMSRELLEMRPAADVEVPARAAVLETCWAAGLPDPVVRMTKTGGRLYVEVDHVVAPGTWDVADIDVLRRALVESLASERYTVWLNVDLSTDPAWQLS
;
A
#
# COMPACT_ATOMS: atom_id res chain seq x y z
N TRP A 1 14.71 -22.69 8.64
CA TRP A 1 14.84 -22.58 10.10
C TRP A 1 13.50 -22.89 10.81
N GLY A 2 12.40 -22.32 10.36
CA GLY A 2 11.07 -22.55 10.93
C GLY A 2 10.67 -24.04 10.93
N LEU A 3 10.95 -24.77 9.86
CA LEU A 3 10.70 -26.22 9.77
C LEU A 3 11.56 -27.02 10.77
N LEU A 4 12.81 -26.59 10.99
CA LEU A 4 13.72 -27.25 11.95
C LEU A 4 13.35 -26.93 13.41
N ALA A 5 12.83 -25.73 13.65
CA ALA A 5 12.41 -25.30 14.98
C ALA A 5 10.99 -25.75 15.35
N GLY A 6 10.22 -26.25 14.39
CA GLY A 6 8.79 -26.55 14.56
C GLY A 6 7.93 -25.29 14.83
N SER A 7 8.44 -24.08 14.56
CA SER A 7 7.75 -22.84 14.87
C SER A 7 6.94 -22.33 13.68
N ARG A 8 5.63 -22.20 13.87
CA ARG A 8 4.67 -21.70 12.88
C ARG A 8 4.88 -20.22 12.58
N VAL A 9 5.25 -19.43 13.59
CA VAL A 9 5.58 -17.99 13.42
C VAL A 9 6.78 -17.82 12.51
N ILE A 10 7.84 -18.61 12.70
CA ILE A 10 9.05 -18.55 11.87
C ILE A 10 8.78 -19.05 10.44
N VAL A 11 7.98 -20.11 10.27
CA VAL A 11 7.53 -20.59 8.96
C VAL A 11 6.72 -19.50 8.25
N PHE A 12 5.77 -18.89 8.96
CA PHE A 12 4.97 -17.78 8.42
C PHE A 12 5.84 -16.61 7.98
N ASP A 13 6.82 -16.19 8.78
CA ASP A 13 7.76 -15.13 8.44
C ASP A 13 8.55 -15.45 7.16
N GLY A 14 9.10 -16.67 7.06
CA GLY A 14 9.83 -17.14 5.88
C GLY A 14 8.97 -17.21 4.62
N VAL A 15 7.76 -17.75 4.70
CA VAL A 15 6.80 -17.79 3.58
C VAL A 15 6.39 -16.38 3.17
N SER A 16 6.13 -15.52 4.14
CA SER A 16 5.80 -14.09 3.90
C SER A 16 6.93 -13.36 3.17
N ALA A 17 8.18 -13.64 3.53
CA ALA A 17 9.36 -13.05 2.88
C ALA A 17 9.49 -13.53 1.43
N ILE A 18 9.31 -14.82 1.14
CA ILE A 18 9.33 -15.37 -0.23
C ILE A 18 8.21 -14.77 -1.07
N ILE A 19 6.99 -14.77 -0.56
CA ILE A 19 5.84 -14.14 -1.23
C ILE A 19 6.14 -12.66 -1.47
N GLY A 20 6.65 -11.95 -0.47
CA GLY A 20 7.04 -10.55 -0.58
C GLY A 20 8.03 -10.28 -1.71
N LEU A 21 9.04 -11.14 -1.87
CA LEU A 21 10.02 -11.02 -2.95
C LEU A 21 9.36 -11.20 -4.34
N VAL A 22 8.55 -12.24 -4.51
CA VAL A 22 7.82 -12.49 -5.77
C VAL A 22 6.92 -11.31 -6.12
N LEU A 23 6.18 -10.82 -5.13
CA LEU A 23 5.26 -9.70 -5.30
C LEU A 23 6.01 -8.39 -5.61
N SER A 24 7.20 -8.17 -5.04
CA SER A 24 8.05 -7.01 -5.36
C SER A 24 8.54 -7.04 -6.81
N VAL A 25 8.92 -8.22 -7.30
CA VAL A 25 9.27 -8.39 -8.74
C VAL A 25 8.06 -8.10 -9.63
N MET A 26 6.87 -8.59 -9.28
CA MET A 26 5.64 -8.29 -10.02
C MET A 26 5.32 -6.79 -10.02
N SER A 27 5.50 -6.09 -8.90
CA SER A 27 5.35 -4.63 -8.83
C SER A 27 6.31 -3.90 -9.77
N LEU A 28 7.56 -4.31 -9.81
CA LEU A 28 8.55 -3.73 -10.71
C LEU A 28 8.17 -3.93 -12.18
N ILE A 29 7.70 -5.13 -12.55
CA ILE A 29 7.21 -5.42 -13.89
C ILE A 29 5.99 -4.56 -14.22
N ALA A 30 5.03 -4.44 -13.31
CA ALA A 30 3.84 -3.61 -13.48
C ALA A 30 4.19 -2.12 -13.63
N ALA A 31 5.09 -1.60 -12.79
CA ALA A 31 5.54 -0.21 -12.87
C ALA A 31 6.23 0.08 -14.22
N ARG A 32 7.11 -0.81 -14.68
CA ARG A 32 7.75 -0.70 -16.01
C ARG A 32 6.74 -0.80 -17.16
N ALA A 33 5.72 -1.64 -17.03
CA ALA A 33 4.67 -1.74 -18.04
C ALA A 33 3.77 -0.50 -18.05
N ALA A 34 3.46 0.05 -16.89
CA ALA A 34 2.65 1.26 -16.73
C ALA A 34 3.34 2.53 -17.26
N SER A 35 4.68 2.59 -17.18
CA SER A 35 5.47 3.72 -17.70
C SER A 35 5.68 3.69 -19.22
N ARG A 36 5.24 2.64 -19.92
CA ARG A 36 5.30 2.59 -21.39
C ARG A 36 4.33 3.60 -22.01
N PRO A 37 4.69 4.19 -23.15
CA PRO A 37 3.80 5.12 -23.86
C PRO A 37 2.51 4.43 -24.30
N GLU A 38 1.52 5.23 -24.58
CA GLU A 38 0.24 4.80 -25.11
C GLU A 38 0.40 4.12 -26.47
N THR A 39 -0.44 3.14 -26.73
CA THR A 39 -0.43 2.37 -27.97
C THR A 39 -1.88 2.22 -28.47
N PRO A 40 -2.11 1.89 -29.75
CA PRO A 40 -3.47 1.67 -30.25
C PRO A 40 -4.28 0.62 -29.46
N GLN A 41 -3.60 -0.36 -28.85
CA GLN A 41 -4.22 -1.36 -27.96
C GLN A 41 -4.52 -0.82 -26.56
N TYR A 42 -3.77 0.20 -26.10
CA TYR A 42 -3.91 0.81 -24.77
C TYR A 42 -3.92 2.33 -24.93
N PRO A 43 -5.01 2.91 -25.46
CA PRO A 43 -5.08 4.32 -25.81
C PRO A 43 -4.96 5.26 -24.59
N TYR A 44 -5.34 4.79 -23.41
CA TYR A 44 -5.21 5.53 -22.14
C TYR A 44 -3.98 5.09 -21.32
N GLY A 45 -3.07 4.30 -21.91
CA GLY A 45 -1.92 3.74 -21.20
C GLY A 45 -2.28 2.49 -20.38
N ARG A 46 -1.41 2.13 -19.45
CA ARG A 46 -1.53 0.90 -18.65
C ARG A 46 -1.47 1.16 -17.15
N GLN A 47 -1.91 2.33 -16.71
CA GLN A 47 -1.82 2.74 -15.31
C GLN A 47 -2.62 1.83 -14.37
N SER A 48 -3.71 1.22 -14.84
CA SER A 48 -4.53 0.26 -14.07
C SER A 48 -3.80 -1.03 -13.69
N LEU A 49 -2.65 -1.34 -14.31
CA LEU A 49 -1.83 -2.48 -13.89
C LEU A 49 -1.26 -2.29 -12.48
N ILE A 50 -0.99 -1.07 -12.08
CA ILE A 50 -0.44 -0.77 -10.75
C ILE A 50 -1.43 -1.18 -9.66
N PRO A 51 -2.66 -0.61 -9.59
CA PRO A 51 -3.63 -1.00 -8.57
C PRO A 51 -4.06 -2.48 -8.69
N LEU A 52 -4.08 -3.06 -9.88
CA LEU A 52 -4.39 -4.48 -10.05
C LEU A 52 -3.35 -5.37 -9.39
N VAL A 53 -2.05 -5.14 -9.65
CA VAL A 53 -0.96 -5.95 -9.09
C VAL A 53 -0.84 -5.72 -7.59
N VAL A 54 -0.90 -4.47 -7.14
CA VAL A 54 -0.82 -4.12 -5.71
C VAL A 54 -2.03 -4.65 -4.94
N GLY A 55 -3.24 -4.63 -5.54
CA GLY A 55 -4.43 -5.27 -4.99
C GLY A 55 -4.29 -6.78 -4.88
N GLY A 56 -3.77 -7.44 -5.92
CA GLY A 56 -3.44 -8.88 -5.89
C GLY A 56 -2.46 -9.24 -4.77
N GLN A 57 -1.45 -8.39 -4.53
CA GLN A 57 -0.54 -8.55 -3.38
C GLN A 57 -1.27 -8.45 -2.04
N GLY A 58 -2.17 -7.48 -1.91
CA GLY A 58 -3.01 -7.32 -0.71
C GLY A 58 -3.83 -8.58 -0.45
N LEU A 59 -4.43 -9.15 -1.50
CA LEU A 59 -5.22 -10.38 -1.40
C LEU A 59 -4.37 -11.58 -0.99
N ALA A 60 -3.20 -11.78 -1.60
CA ALA A 60 -2.29 -12.87 -1.26
C ALA A 60 -1.82 -12.80 0.20
N ARG A 61 -1.46 -11.60 0.68
CA ARG A 61 -1.09 -11.38 2.09
C ARG A 61 -2.25 -11.61 3.03
N LEU A 62 -3.44 -11.14 2.68
CA LEU A 62 -4.65 -11.35 3.48
C LEU A 62 -4.96 -12.85 3.64
N ALA A 63 -4.92 -13.60 2.53
CA ALA A 63 -5.14 -15.05 2.54
C ALA A 63 -4.12 -15.78 3.44
N LEU A 64 -2.84 -15.40 3.36
CA LEU A 64 -1.79 -15.99 4.20
C LEU A 64 -2.02 -15.70 5.69
N ILE A 65 -2.40 -14.46 6.04
CA ILE A 65 -2.69 -14.10 7.43
C ILE A 65 -3.90 -14.85 7.95
N ILE A 66 -4.99 -14.94 7.17
CA ILE A 66 -6.20 -15.69 7.57
C ILE A 66 -5.88 -17.17 7.78
N PHE A 67 -5.09 -17.77 6.89
CA PHE A 67 -4.64 -19.15 7.03
C PHE A 67 -3.86 -19.33 8.35
N ALA A 68 -2.88 -18.49 8.63
CA ALA A 68 -2.05 -18.57 9.82
C ALA A 68 -2.86 -18.35 11.12
N LEU A 69 -3.82 -17.42 11.12
CA LEU A 69 -4.71 -17.22 12.26
C LEU A 69 -5.61 -18.44 12.51
N THR A 70 -6.17 -19.01 11.44
CA THR A 70 -7.02 -20.21 11.53
C THR A 70 -6.23 -21.40 12.04
N ASP A 71 -5.03 -21.64 11.51
CA ASP A 71 -4.13 -22.69 11.97
C ASP A 71 -3.79 -22.53 13.46
N SER A 72 -3.45 -21.30 13.89
CA SER A 72 -3.14 -21.02 15.30
C SER A 72 -4.32 -21.30 16.24
N VAL A 73 -5.54 -20.95 15.83
CA VAL A 73 -6.74 -21.26 16.61
C VAL A 73 -6.95 -22.79 16.71
N MET A 74 -6.73 -23.53 15.62
CA MET A 74 -6.85 -25.00 15.62
C MET A 74 -5.81 -25.63 16.54
N VAL A 75 -4.56 -25.15 16.54
CA VAL A 75 -3.50 -25.63 17.44
C VAL A 75 -3.85 -25.40 18.90
N ILE A 76 -4.32 -24.21 19.24
CA ILE A 76 -4.77 -23.91 20.61
C ILE A 76 -5.92 -24.84 21.04
N ALA A 77 -6.89 -25.07 20.14
CA ALA A 77 -8.02 -25.93 20.42
C ALA A 77 -7.64 -27.42 20.55
N SER A 78 -6.56 -27.88 19.92
CA SER A 78 -6.05 -29.25 20.00
C SER A 78 -5.10 -29.48 21.18
N GLY A 79 -4.83 -28.49 22.02
CA GLY A 79 -4.00 -28.64 23.22
C GLY A 79 -2.58 -28.09 23.08
N GLY A 80 -2.30 -27.32 22.04
CA GLY A 80 -0.98 -26.73 21.79
C GLY A 80 -0.09 -27.56 20.88
N ASP A 81 1.13 -27.08 20.66
CA ASP A 81 2.15 -27.76 19.84
C ASP A 81 3.54 -27.61 20.47
N GLU A 82 4.43 -28.56 20.26
CA GLU A 82 5.79 -28.50 20.79
C GLU A 82 6.72 -27.75 19.83
N ALA A 83 6.96 -26.46 20.09
CA ALA A 83 7.98 -25.68 19.38
C ALA A 83 9.31 -25.70 20.15
N SER A 84 10.43 -25.82 19.44
CA SER A 84 11.75 -25.72 20.05
C SER A 84 12.04 -24.26 20.45
N ALA A 85 11.78 -23.91 21.71
CA ALA A 85 11.97 -22.56 22.23
C ALA A 85 13.42 -22.05 22.03
N SER A 86 14.44 -22.90 22.19
CA SER A 86 15.84 -22.52 22.01
C SER A 86 16.18 -22.16 20.56
N SER A 87 15.70 -22.91 19.58
CA SER A 87 15.87 -22.61 18.17
C SER A 87 15.13 -21.33 17.76
N ALA A 88 13.92 -21.13 18.30
CA ALA A 88 13.13 -19.94 18.04
C ALA A 88 13.76 -18.68 18.63
N VAL A 89 14.29 -18.73 19.85
CA VAL A 89 15.05 -17.64 20.47
C VAL A 89 16.29 -17.28 19.63
N MET A 90 17.05 -18.29 19.18
CA MET A 90 18.24 -18.04 18.36
C MET A 90 17.89 -17.37 17.03
N TYR A 91 16.83 -17.86 16.35
CA TYR A 91 16.32 -17.22 15.15
C TYR A 91 15.90 -15.77 15.40
N ALA A 92 15.07 -15.54 16.43
CA ALA A 92 14.57 -14.22 16.75
C ALA A 92 15.68 -13.24 17.15
N ALA A 93 16.72 -13.71 17.85
CA ALA A 93 17.89 -12.91 18.20
C ALA A 93 18.69 -12.49 16.95
N VAL A 94 18.97 -13.45 16.06
CA VAL A 94 19.68 -13.16 14.78
C VAL A 94 18.85 -12.22 13.90
N SER A 95 17.55 -12.50 13.74
CA SER A 95 16.66 -11.67 12.94
C SER A 95 16.54 -10.25 13.50
N THR A 96 16.36 -10.10 14.82
CA THR A 96 16.33 -8.79 15.50
C THR A 96 17.62 -8.03 15.29
N ALA A 97 18.77 -8.69 15.45
CA ALA A 97 20.09 -8.06 15.27
C ALA A 97 20.29 -7.58 13.82
N LEU A 98 19.91 -8.40 12.82
CA LEU A 98 20.01 -8.03 11.42
C LEU A 98 19.08 -6.87 11.05
N CYS A 99 17.81 -6.93 11.48
CA CYS A 99 16.84 -5.85 11.24
C CYS A 99 17.28 -4.53 11.90
N LEU A 100 17.79 -4.61 13.13
CA LEU A 100 18.32 -3.45 13.86
C LEU A 100 19.55 -2.87 13.16
N ALA A 101 20.47 -3.70 12.70
CA ALA A 101 21.66 -3.27 11.97
C ALA A 101 21.30 -2.56 10.66
N LEU A 102 20.34 -3.11 9.91
CA LEU A 102 19.83 -2.50 8.67
C LEU A 102 19.10 -1.18 8.95
N TRP A 103 18.25 -1.15 9.96
CA TRP A 103 17.57 0.08 10.37
C TRP A 103 18.57 1.18 10.78
N TRP A 104 19.61 0.81 11.55
CA TRP A 104 20.66 1.74 11.96
C TRP A 104 21.52 2.21 10.78
N ALA A 105 21.93 1.30 9.89
CA ALA A 105 22.71 1.61 8.70
C ALA A 105 21.97 2.55 7.75
N LEU A 106 20.67 2.31 7.51
CA LEU A 106 19.82 3.16 6.68
C LEU A 106 19.52 4.51 7.37
N GLY A 107 19.33 4.51 8.70
CA GLY A 107 19.09 5.72 9.49
C GLY A 107 20.28 6.68 9.51
N GLY A 108 21.51 6.16 9.32
CA GLY A 108 22.73 6.96 9.15
C GLY A 108 22.85 7.61 7.77
N ALA A 109 22.15 7.11 6.76
CA ALA A 109 22.09 7.71 5.44
C ALA A 109 21.19 8.96 5.49
N ARG A 110 21.79 10.15 5.44
CA ARG A 110 21.08 11.44 5.38
C ARG A 110 20.43 11.63 4.00
N SER A 111 19.53 10.74 3.60
CA SER A 111 18.78 10.86 2.34
C SER A 111 17.42 11.49 2.63
N THR A 112 17.10 12.54 1.87
CA THR A 112 15.78 13.20 1.88
C THR A 112 14.79 12.49 0.95
N GLU A 113 15.21 11.39 0.31
CA GLU A 113 14.37 10.65 -0.62
C GLU A 113 13.27 9.87 0.10
N ASP A 114 12.03 10.04 -0.33
CA ASP A 114 10.85 9.36 0.21
C ASP A 114 10.97 7.83 0.18
N LEU A 115 11.72 7.28 -0.77
CA LEU A 115 11.99 5.86 -0.88
C LEU A 115 12.78 5.33 0.33
N VAL A 116 13.86 6.02 0.72
CA VAL A 116 14.68 5.64 1.88
C VAL A 116 13.88 5.75 3.18
N ARG A 117 13.02 6.77 3.28
CA ARG A 117 12.13 6.92 4.43
C ARG A 117 11.12 5.78 4.56
N THR A 118 10.58 5.30 3.44
CA THR A 118 9.65 4.17 3.41
C THR A 118 10.36 2.87 3.84
N GLU A 119 11.57 2.64 3.35
CA GLU A 119 12.40 1.50 3.76
C GLU A 119 12.75 1.55 5.25
N LEU A 120 13.12 2.71 5.79
CA LEU A 120 13.38 2.89 7.21
C LEU A 120 12.19 2.52 8.10
N ILE A 121 10.97 2.89 7.68
CA ILE A 121 9.75 2.51 8.39
C ILE A 121 9.56 0.99 8.33
N GLY A 122 9.80 0.38 7.18
CA GLY A 122 9.73 -1.07 6.98
C GLY A 122 10.67 -1.82 7.91
N TRP A 123 11.95 -1.46 7.91
CA TRP A 123 12.96 -2.10 8.76
C TRP A 123 12.74 -1.87 10.24
N ARG A 124 12.27 -0.69 10.64
CA ARG A 124 11.86 -0.43 12.02
C ARG A 124 10.73 -1.36 12.46
N ASN A 125 9.71 -1.51 11.65
CA ASN A 125 8.57 -2.38 11.97
C ASN A 125 9.00 -3.86 12.04
N ALA A 126 9.88 -4.30 11.13
CA ALA A 126 10.46 -5.64 11.17
C ALA A 126 11.28 -5.88 12.45
N THR A 127 12.05 -4.88 12.89
CA THR A 127 12.81 -4.94 14.16
C THR A 127 11.88 -5.13 15.36
N PHE A 128 10.82 -4.33 15.46
CA PHE A 128 9.85 -4.47 16.56
C PHE A 128 9.15 -5.83 16.55
N LEU A 129 8.82 -6.34 15.36
CA LEU A 129 8.19 -7.65 15.22
C LEU A 129 9.11 -8.78 15.67
N SER A 130 10.34 -8.82 15.14
CA SER A 130 11.36 -9.81 15.52
C SER A 130 11.70 -9.73 17.02
N PHE A 131 11.76 -8.51 17.58
CA PHE A 131 11.96 -8.32 19.00
C PHE A 131 10.78 -8.86 19.83
N GLY A 132 9.55 -8.67 19.38
CA GLY A 132 8.37 -9.26 20.02
C GLY A 132 8.42 -10.80 20.09
N ILE A 133 8.86 -11.43 18.98
CA ILE A 133 9.08 -12.89 18.93
C ILE A 133 10.20 -13.30 19.92
N LEU A 134 11.31 -12.55 19.93
CA LEU A 134 12.43 -12.78 20.84
C LEU A 134 11.99 -12.72 22.30
N VAL A 135 11.20 -11.71 22.68
CA VAL A 135 10.67 -11.56 24.04
C VAL A 135 9.73 -12.72 24.39
N GLY A 136 8.79 -13.09 23.49
CA GLY A 136 7.85 -14.15 23.73
C GLY A 136 8.52 -15.49 23.98
N PHE A 137 9.39 -15.95 23.08
CA PHE A 137 10.14 -17.19 23.27
C PHE A 137 11.20 -17.08 24.36
N GLY A 138 11.80 -15.91 24.55
CA GLY A 138 12.80 -15.66 25.61
C GLY A 138 12.21 -15.81 27.02
N VAL A 139 10.98 -15.36 27.24
CA VAL A 139 10.26 -15.55 28.51
C VAL A 139 10.09 -17.06 28.78
N VAL A 140 9.67 -17.82 27.79
CA VAL A 140 9.48 -19.27 27.91
C VAL A 140 10.80 -19.99 28.16
N ALA A 141 11.88 -19.56 27.51
CA ALA A 141 13.20 -20.20 27.64
C ALA A 141 13.82 -20.04 29.03
N VAL A 142 13.46 -18.99 29.80
CA VAL A 142 13.96 -18.75 31.16
C VAL A 142 13.05 -19.26 32.26
N LEU A 143 11.88 -19.80 31.94
CA LEU A 143 11.01 -20.44 32.92
C LEU A 143 11.68 -21.70 33.50
N PRO A 144 11.57 -21.94 34.83
CA PRO A 144 12.05 -23.18 35.43
C PRO A 144 11.28 -24.37 34.90
N ASP A 145 11.94 -25.54 34.85
CA ASP A 145 11.32 -26.79 34.42
C ASP A 145 10.12 -27.16 35.31
N GLY A 146 9.01 -27.55 34.68
CA GLY A 146 7.76 -27.89 35.35
C GLY A 146 6.52 -27.61 34.49
N ASP A 147 5.35 -28.00 34.99
CA ASP A 147 4.07 -27.92 34.28
C ASP A 147 3.79 -26.54 33.64
N ALA A 148 4.19 -25.43 34.31
CA ALA A 148 3.98 -24.07 33.82
C ALA A 148 4.81 -23.81 32.57
N ARG A 149 6.05 -24.32 32.49
CA ARG A 149 6.91 -24.20 31.31
C ARG A 149 6.36 -25.04 30.15
N ASP A 150 5.94 -26.26 30.42
CA ASP A 150 5.40 -27.18 29.39
C ASP A 150 4.16 -26.60 28.75
N VAL A 151 3.25 -26.01 29.53
CA VAL A 151 2.11 -25.28 29.03
C VAL A 151 2.55 -24.02 28.22
N ALA A 152 3.51 -23.25 28.73
CA ALA A 152 3.98 -22.07 28.03
C ALA A 152 4.65 -22.43 26.69
N VAL A 153 5.45 -23.49 26.63
CA VAL A 153 6.06 -24.00 25.38
C VAL A 153 5.00 -24.39 24.37
N ALA A 154 3.95 -25.08 24.79
CA ALA A 154 2.89 -25.57 23.90
C ALA A 154 2.07 -24.42 23.26
N TYR A 155 1.94 -23.29 23.94
CA TYR A 155 1.05 -22.20 23.49
C TYR A 155 1.76 -20.92 23.03
N VAL A 156 3.05 -20.73 23.30
CA VAL A 156 3.77 -19.49 22.95
C VAL A 156 3.72 -19.18 21.45
N ASP A 157 3.97 -20.18 20.62
CA ASP A 157 4.02 -20.01 19.17
C ASP A 157 2.66 -19.61 18.58
N PRO A 158 1.56 -20.40 18.79
CA PRO A 158 0.26 -20.02 18.24
C PRO A 158 -0.32 -18.74 18.86
N VAL A 159 -0.03 -18.42 20.11
CA VAL A 159 -0.46 -17.15 20.73
C VAL A 159 0.28 -15.98 20.11
N LEU A 160 1.60 -16.07 19.94
CA LEU A 160 2.37 -15.02 19.23
C LEU A 160 1.86 -14.86 17.80
N MET A 161 1.57 -15.94 17.08
CA MET A 161 1.02 -15.87 15.73
C MET A 161 -0.34 -15.16 15.70
N LEU A 162 -1.23 -15.40 16.66
CA LEU A 162 -2.49 -14.67 16.78
C LEU A 162 -2.27 -13.18 17.04
N ILE A 163 -1.41 -12.82 17.99
CA ILE A 163 -1.12 -11.42 18.32
C ILE A 163 -0.55 -10.68 17.09
N ILE A 164 0.47 -11.26 16.47
CA ILE A 164 1.14 -10.70 15.30
C ILE A 164 0.19 -10.64 14.11
N GLY A 165 -0.49 -11.73 13.81
CA GLY A 165 -1.43 -11.80 12.70
C GLY A 165 -2.56 -10.79 12.81
N LEU A 166 -3.16 -10.62 13.98
CA LEU A 166 -4.19 -9.61 14.24
C LEU A 166 -3.64 -8.18 14.14
N ALA A 167 -2.41 -7.94 14.60
CA ALA A 167 -1.78 -6.64 14.51
C ALA A 167 -1.49 -6.20 13.06
N ILE A 168 -1.10 -7.13 12.18
CA ILE A 168 -0.78 -6.82 10.78
C ILE A 168 -1.99 -6.90 9.84
N LEU A 169 -3.07 -7.57 10.24
CA LEU A 169 -4.30 -7.78 9.44
C LEU A 169 -4.91 -6.50 8.84
N PRO A 170 -4.95 -5.35 9.53
CA PRO A 170 -5.49 -4.12 8.96
C PRO A 170 -4.75 -3.62 7.72
N THR A 171 -3.46 -3.96 7.57
CA THR A 171 -2.61 -3.47 6.47
C THR A 171 -3.08 -3.95 5.09
N PRO A 172 -3.23 -5.26 4.81
CA PRO A 172 -3.73 -5.74 3.53
C PRO A 172 -5.18 -5.31 3.26
N ILE A 173 -6.01 -5.19 4.31
CA ILE A 173 -7.40 -4.72 4.16
C ILE A 173 -7.44 -3.27 3.66
N ARG A 174 -6.62 -2.37 4.25
CA ARG A 174 -6.51 -0.98 3.79
C ARG A 174 -5.98 -0.91 2.36
N LEU A 175 -4.97 -1.73 2.04
CA LEU A 175 -4.39 -1.80 0.70
C LEU A 175 -5.46 -2.20 -0.33
N LEU A 176 -6.22 -3.26 -0.06
CA LEU A 176 -7.31 -3.72 -0.92
C LEU A 176 -8.37 -2.63 -1.13
N ARG A 177 -8.78 -1.95 -0.05
CA ARG A 177 -9.74 -0.84 -0.16
C ARG A 177 -9.22 0.29 -1.06
N THR A 178 -7.95 0.67 -0.89
CA THR A 178 -7.35 1.75 -1.70
C THR A 178 -7.28 1.34 -3.17
N MET A 179 -6.81 0.13 -3.46
CA MET A 179 -6.68 -0.36 -4.83
C MET A 179 -8.04 -0.59 -5.49
N SER A 180 -9.04 -1.07 -4.75
CA SER A 180 -10.42 -1.19 -5.26
C SER A 180 -11.01 0.16 -5.62
N ARG A 181 -10.74 1.20 -4.83
CA ARG A 181 -11.19 2.57 -5.13
C ARG A 181 -10.57 3.10 -6.42
N GLU A 182 -9.27 2.86 -6.64
CA GLU A 182 -8.60 3.27 -7.86
C GLU A 182 -9.11 2.49 -9.10
N LEU A 183 -9.37 1.18 -8.96
CA LEU A 183 -9.90 0.35 -10.06
C LEU A 183 -11.37 0.67 -10.41
N LEU A 184 -12.15 1.10 -9.43
CA LEU A 184 -13.53 1.53 -9.61
C LEU A 184 -13.65 3.01 -9.98
N GLU A 185 -12.54 3.66 -10.29
CA GLU A 185 -12.48 5.08 -10.67
C GLU A 185 -13.17 6.02 -9.68
N MET A 186 -13.12 5.66 -8.39
CA MET A 186 -13.68 6.49 -7.35
C MET A 186 -12.86 7.78 -7.17
N ARG A 187 -13.45 8.76 -6.51
CA ARG A 187 -12.75 10.00 -6.14
C ARG A 187 -11.41 9.70 -5.48
N PRO A 188 -10.36 10.46 -5.80
CA PRO A 188 -9.06 10.33 -5.15
C PRO A 188 -9.16 10.48 -3.63
N ALA A 189 -8.10 10.11 -2.92
CA ALA A 189 -8.00 10.40 -1.49
C ALA A 189 -8.00 11.92 -1.24
N ALA A 190 -8.50 12.35 -0.09
CA ALA A 190 -8.71 13.77 0.21
C ALA A 190 -7.43 14.62 0.14
N ASP A 191 -6.27 14.04 0.44
CA ASP A 191 -4.96 14.69 0.35
C ASP A 191 -4.54 14.99 -1.11
N VAL A 192 -5.15 14.33 -2.08
CA VAL A 192 -4.99 14.60 -3.53
C VAL A 192 -6.16 15.40 -4.07
N GLU A 193 -7.41 15.00 -3.77
CA GLU A 193 -8.60 15.63 -4.33
C GLU A 193 -8.75 17.09 -3.90
N VAL A 194 -8.59 17.38 -2.59
CA VAL A 194 -8.88 18.73 -2.07
C VAL A 194 -7.97 19.78 -2.69
N PRO A 195 -6.63 19.66 -2.69
CA PRO A 195 -5.76 20.65 -3.31
C PRO A 195 -5.93 20.73 -4.83
N ALA A 196 -6.10 19.59 -5.52
CA ALA A 196 -6.30 19.57 -6.96
C ALA A 196 -7.60 20.28 -7.38
N ARG A 197 -8.70 19.98 -6.67
CA ARG A 197 -9.99 20.64 -6.92
C ARG A 197 -9.92 22.15 -6.65
N ALA A 198 -9.27 22.59 -5.57
CA ALA A 198 -9.08 23.98 -5.28
C ALA A 198 -8.30 24.70 -6.39
N ALA A 199 -7.22 24.12 -6.87
CA ALA A 199 -6.42 24.67 -7.97
C ALA A 199 -7.24 24.79 -9.28
N VAL A 200 -8.05 23.77 -9.60
CA VAL A 200 -8.94 23.84 -10.78
C VAL A 200 -9.97 24.96 -10.64
N LEU A 201 -10.65 25.04 -9.50
CA LEU A 201 -11.68 26.06 -9.28
C LEU A 201 -11.09 27.48 -9.34
N GLU A 202 -9.95 27.71 -8.71
CA GLU A 202 -9.27 29.01 -8.72
C GLU A 202 -8.86 29.42 -10.15
N THR A 203 -8.30 28.48 -10.93
CA THR A 203 -7.89 28.73 -12.31
C THR A 203 -9.08 29.00 -13.21
N CYS A 204 -10.16 28.25 -13.09
CA CYS A 204 -11.40 28.47 -13.83
C CYS A 204 -12.04 29.82 -13.48
N TRP A 205 -12.07 30.16 -12.21
CA TRP A 205 -12.59 31.47 -11.76
C TRP A 205 -11.80 32.64 -12.35
N ALA A 206 -10.47 32.55 -12.34
CA ALA A 206 -9.60 33.54 -12.94
C ALA A 206 -9.83 33.71 -14.46
N ALA A 207 -10.26 32.63 -15.12
CA ALA A 207 -10.60 32.61 -16.54
C ALA A 207 -12.06 33.04 -16.85
N GLY A 208 -12.86 33.40 -15.83
CA GLY A 208 -14.26 33.80 -16.01
C GLY A 208 -15.26 32.61 -16.13
N LEU A 209 -14.86 31.41 -15.70
CA LEU A 209 -15.70 30.21 -15.67
C LEU A 209 -16.03 29.85 -14.22
N PRO A 210 -17.06 30.47 -13.60
CA PRO A 210 -17.45 30.14 -12.24
C PRO A 210 -18.15 28.76 -12.21
N ASP A 211 -17.92 28.03 -11.10
CA ASP A 211 -18.62 26.77 -10.79
C ASP A 211 -18.58 25.67 -11.88
N PRO A 212 -17.38 25.31 -12.39
CA PRO A 212 -17.28 24.20 -13.34
C PRO A 212 -17.66 22.88 -12.66
N VAL A 213 -18.19 21.93 -13.44
CA VAL A 213 -18.30 20.54 -12.99
C VAL A 213 -16.94 19.88 -13.11
N VAL A 214 -16.40 19.43 -11.97
CA VAL A 214 -15.07 18.82 -11.93
C VAL A 214 -15.19 17.37 -11.50
N ARG A 215 -14.75 16.45 -12.35
CA ARG A 215 -14.63 15.04 -12.06
C ARG A 215 -13.16 14.67 -11.96
N MET A 216 -12.81 13.87 -10.97
CA MET A 216 -11.43 13.43 -10.75
C MET A 216 -11.40 11.97 -10.36
N THR A 217 -10.45 11.23 -10.94
CA THR A 217 -10.07 9.90 -10.48
C THR A 217 -8.56 9.74 -10.57
N LYS A 218 -7.99 8.91 -9.71
CA LYS A 218 -6.56 8.60 -9.72
C LYS A 218 -6.38 7.11 -9.96
N THR A 219 -5.59 6.75 -10.96
CA THR A 219 -5.26 5.35 -11.25
C THR A 219 -3.75 5.21 -11.40
N GLY A 220 -3.14 4.46 -10.51
CA GLY A 220 -1.68 4.32 -10.46
C GLY A 220 -0.96 5.65 -10.26
N GLY A 221 -0.08 6.00 -11.20
CA GLY A 221 0.67 7.26 -11.20
C GLY A 221 -0.01 8.41 -11.95
N ARG A 222 -1.27 8.28 -12.38
CA ARG A 222 -1.96 9.29 -13.19
C ARG A 222 -3.22 9.81 -12.48
N LEU A 223 -3.37 11.14 -12.44
CA LEU A 223 -4.57 11.83 -12.03
C LEU A 223 -5.35 12.24 -13.29
N TYR A 224 -6.55 11.72 -13.43
CA TYR A 224 -7.49 12.11 -14.48
C TYR A 224 -8.38 13.22 -13.95
N VAL A 225 -8.46 14.32 -14.70
CA VAL A 225 -9.25 15.49 -14.35
C VAL A 225 -10.09 15.86 -15.56
N GLU A 226 -11.39 15.91 -15.36
CA GLU A 226 -12.36 16.44 -16.33
C GLU A 226 -12.98 17.71 -15.77
N VAL A 227 -13.03 18.73 -16.62
CA VAL A 227 -13.57 20.05 -16.28
C VAL A 227 -14.60 20.41 -17.34
N ASP A 228 -15.86 20.37 -16.96
CA ASP A 228 -16.98 20.68 -17.86
C ASP A 228 -17.63 22.01 -17.43
N HIS A 229 -17.93 22.84 -18.43
CA HIS A 229 -18.65 24.10 -18.17
C HIS A 229 -19.54 24.48 -19.35
N VAL A 230 -20.68 25.09 -19.03
CA VAL A 230 -21.59 25.63 -20.06
C VAL A 230 -21.29 27.11 -20.24
N VAL A 231 -21.00 27.49 -21.49
CA VAL A 231 -20.66 28.86 -21.88
C VAL A 231 -21.71 29.43 -22.82
N ALA A 232 -21.85 30.73 -22.85
CA ALA A 232 -22.72 31.36 -23.84
C ALA A 232 -22.15 31.22 -25.28
N PRO A 233 -23.01 31.04 -26.30
CA PRO A 233 -22.55 30.93 -27.69
C PRO A 233 -21.70 32.11 -28.13
N GLY A 234 -20.53 31.82 -28.73
CA GLY A 234 -19.61 32.82 -29.25
C GLY A 234 -18.76 33.58 -28.23
N THR A 235 -18.74 33.13 -26.94
CA THR A 235 -17.92 33.75 -25.91
C THR A 235 -16.53 33.13 -25.77
N TRP A 236 -16.34 31.94 -26.28
CA TRP A 236 -15.07 31.20 -26.23
C TRP A 236 -14.71 30.65 -27.59
N ASP A 237 -13.44 30.74 -27.95
CA ASP A 237 -12.89 30.07 -29.11
C ASP A 237 -11.90 28.96 -28.71
N VAL A 238 -11.36 28.20 -29.70
CA VAL A 238 -10.43 27.11 -29.46
C VAL A 238 -9.11 27.61 -28.83
N ALA A 239 -8.68 28.81 -29.15
CA ALA A 239 -7.46 29.39 -28.60
C ALA A 239 -7.61 29.75 -27.11
N ASP A 240 -8.78 30.24 -26.71
CA ASP A 240 -9.12 30.47 -25.30
C ASP A 240 -9.10 29.19 -24.49
N ILE A 241 -9.66 28.10 -25.04
CA ILE A 241 -9.63 26.77 -24.39
C ILE A 241 -8.19 26.27 -24.22
N ASP A 242 -7.32 26.50 -25.20
CA ASP A 242 -5.92 26.09 -25.11
C ASP A 242 -5.13 26.92 -24.07
N VAL A 243 -5.47 28.18 -23.87
CA VAL A 243 -4.92 29.01 -22.79
C VAL A 243 -5.35 28.45 -21.43
N LEU A 244 -6.63 28.17 -21.26
CA LEU A 244 -7.17 27.58 -20.03
C LEU A 244 -6.54 26.23 -19.73
N ARG A 245 -6.40 25.34 -20.73
CA ARG A 245 -5.75 24.02 -20.55
C ARG A 245 -4.32 24.14 -20.05
N ARG A 246 -3.53 25.07 -20.60
CA ARG A 246 -2.15 25.32 -20.15
C ARG A 246 -2.10 25.78 -18.71
N ALA A 247 -2.96 26.74 -18.32
CA ALA A 247 -3.04 27.23 -16.95
C ALA A 247 -3.46 26.14 -15.96
N LEU A 248 -4.42 25.29 -16.34
CA LEU A 248 -4.86 24.15 -15.51
C LEU A 248 -3.76 23.10 -15.37
N VAL A 249 -3.03 22.76 -16.43
CA VAL A 249 -1.91 21.80 -16.35
C VAL A 249 -0.81 22.34 -15.43
N GLU A 250 -0.51 23.64 -15.51
CA GLU A 250 0.48 24.27 -14.63
C GLU A 250 0.04 24.30 -13.17
N SER A 251 -1.23 24.64 -12.89
CA SER A 251 -1.79 24.68 -11.54
C SER A 251 -1.89 23.29 -10.87
N LEU A 252 -2.04 22.25 -11.69
CA LEU A 252 -2.13 20.85 -11.23
C LEU A 252 -0.78 20.12 -11.22
N ALA A 253 0.33 20.78 -11.58
CA ALA A 253 1.65 20.16 -11.64
C ALA A 253 2.05 19.57 -10.29
N SER A 254 2.49 18.32 -10.27
CA SER A 254 2.87 17.60 -9.06
C SER A 254 3.98 16.58 -9.37
N GLU A 255 4.90 16.38 -8.44
CA GLU A 255 5.89 15.31 -8.52
C GLU A 255 5.29 13.91 -8.20
N ARG A 256 4.09 13.87 -7.58
CA ARG A 256 3.46 12.63 -7.13
C ARG A 256 2.69 11.88 -8.22
N TYR A 257 2.24 12.60 -9.26
CA TYR A 257 1.43 12.02 -10.34
C TYR A 257 1.54 12.85 -11.61
N THR A 258 1.31 12.21 -12.75
CA THR A 258 1.10 12.90 -14.02
C THR A 258 -0.37 13.23 -14.18
N VAL A 259 -0.66 14.39 -14.74
CA VAL A 259 -2.05 14.85 -14.97
C VAL A 259 -2.48 14.51 -16.39
N TRP A 260 -3.65 13.87 -16.50
CA TRP A 260 -4.40 13.80 -17.75
C TRP A 260 -5.62 14.70 -17.62
N LEU A 261 -5.65 15.78 -18.40
CA LEU A 261 -6.68 16.80 -18.33
C LEU A 261 -7.55 16.79 -19.58
N ASN A 262 -8.86 16.75 -19.37
CA ASN A 262 -9.86 17.09 -20.37
C ASN A 262 -10.61 18.35 -19.93
N VAL A 263 -10.81 19.28 -20.88
CA VAL A 263 -11.65 20.46 -20.68
C VAL A 263 -12.68 20.47 -21.77
N ASP A 264 -13.94 20.42 -21.39
CA ASP A 264 -15.09 20.43 -22.29
C ASP A 264 -15.95 21.67 -22.00
N LEU A 265 -16.02 22.57 -22.99
CA LEU A 265 -16.89 23.73 -22.97
C LEU A 265 -18.03 23.51 -23.95
N SER A 266 -19.25 23.54 -23.45
CA SER A 266 -20.46 23.33 -24.25
C SER A 266 -21.39 24.54 -24.16
N THR A 267 -22.20 24.75 -25.19
CA THR A 267 -23.29 25.74 -25.17
C THR A 267 -24.63 25.09 -24.79
N ASP A 268 -24.69 23.77 -24.70
CA ASP A 268 -25.88 23.01 -24.34
C ASP A 268 -25.71 22.41 -22.92
N PRO A 269 -26.58 22.81 -21.96
CA PRO A 269 -26.55 22.28 -20.60
C PRO A 269 -26.74 20.74 -20.52
N ALA A 270 -27.27 20.11 -21.54
CA ALA A 270 -27.41 18.65 -21.57
C ALA A 270 -26.08 17.89 -21.56
N TRP A 271 -24.99 18.54 -21.98
CA TRP A 271 -23.64 17.98 -21.99
C TRP A 271 -22.87 18.19 -20.69
N GLN A 272 -23.38 19.04 -19.80
CA GLN A 272 -22.86 19.19 -18.44
C GLN A 272 -23.47 18.07 -17.56
N LEU A 273 -23.20 16.84 -17.89
CA LEU A 273 -23.77 15.72 -17.16
C LEU A 273 -23.29 15.72 -15.70
N SER A 274 -24.27 15.70 -14.84
CA SER A 274 -24.18 15.58 -13.39
C SER A 274 -23.52 14.26 -12.94
#